data_ccd8af8a255942a8906ff934f6ea552f
#
_entry.id   ccd8af8a255942a8906ff934f6ea552f
#
_cell.length_a   1.000
_cell.length_b   1.000
_cell.length_c   1.000
_cell.angle_alpha   90.00
_cell.angle_beta   90.00
_cell.angle_gamma   90.00
#
_symmetry.space_group_name_H-M   'P 1'
#
loop_
_entity.id
_entity.type
_entity.pdbx_description
1 polymer ?
#
loop_
_entity_poly.entity_id
_entity_poly.type
_entity_poly.pdbx_seq_one_letter_code
_entity_poly.pdbx_strand_id
1 'polypeptide(L)'
;MKTTTVIKNHKMLPVARELRRKMTPQEKKLWYDFLRKYPVKFYKQRIIESFIVDFYCADARLVIELDGSQHYTEQGKAYDEELSRILNLYDLEVLRFTNLELDQQFDAVCEVIDREVKARM
;
A
#
# COMPACT_ATOMS: atom_id res chain seq x y z
N MET A 1 -7.91 4.62 -24.14
CA MET A 1 -7.56 4.30 -22.76
C MET A 1 -6.78 3.01 -22.65
N LYS A 2 -5.68 3.07 -22.04
CA LYS A 2 -4.80 1.94 -21.96
C LYS A 2 -4.76 1.36 -20.55
N THR A 3 -4.83 0.04 -20.47
CA THR A 3 -4.69 -0.64 -19.19
C THR A 3 -3.32 -1.31 -19.16
N THR A 4 -2.55 -0.98 -18.14
CA THR A 4 -1.23 -1.57 -17.97
C THR A 4 -1.29 -2.58 -16.84
N THR A 5 -0.98 -3.83 -17.17
CA THR A 5 -0.91 -4.87 -16.16
C THR A 5 0.37 -4.70 -15.35
N VAL A 6 0.23 -4.66 -14.04
CA VAL A 6 1.38 -4.54 -13.15
C VAL A 6 2.18 -5.84 -13.20
N ILE A 7 3.47 -5.71 -13.45
CA ILE A 7 4.39 -6.84 -13.50
C ILE A 7 4.76 -7.26 -12.09
N LYS A 8 4.78 -8.57 -11.83
CA LYS A 8 5.15 -9.13 -10.54
C LYS A 8 6.39 -9.99 -10.68
N ASN A 9 7.36 -9.76 -9.81
CA ASN A 9 8.51 -10.64 -9.72
C ASN A 9 8.13 -11.82 -8.84
N HIS A 10 7.87 -12.97 -9.45
CA HIS A 10 7.40 -14.16 -8.71
C HIS A 10 8.41 -14.67 -7.70
N LYS A 11 9.68 -14.31 -7.84
CA LYS A 11 10.70 -14.67 -6.84
C LYS A 11 10.42 -14.02 -5.49
N MET A 12 9.59 -12.97 -5.47
CA MET A 12 9.21 -12.28 -4.23
C MET A 12 8.05 -12.95 -3.49
N LEU A 13 7.42 -13.99 -4.07
CA LEU A 13 6.27 -14.62 -3.43
C LEU A 13 6.55 -15.16 -2.02
N PRO A 14 7.68 -15.84 -1.76
CA PRO A 14 7.92 -16.29 -0.38
C PRO A 14 8.04 -15.13 0.60
N VAL A 15 8.68 -14.03 0.19
CA VAL A 15 8.82 -12.85 1.04
C VAL A 15 7.45 -12.23 1.32
N ALA A 16 6.62 -12.09 0.28
CA ALA A 16 5.29 -11.51 0.44
C ALA A 16 4.43 -12.35 1.38
N ARG A 17 4.51 -13.70 1.26
CA ARG A 17 3.76 -14.59 2.15
C ARG A 17 4.21 -14.44 3.60
N GLU A 18 5.51 -14.29 3.80
CA GLU A 18 6.04 -14.11 5.15
C GLU A 18 5.58 -12.80 5.75
N LEU A 19 5.58 -11.73 4.98
CA LEU A 19 5.11 -10.42 5.43
C LEU A 19 3.62 -10.45 5.78
N ARG A 20 2.82 -11.19 5.01
CA ARG A 20 1.39 -11.33 5.32
C ARG A 20 1.17 -12.02 6.66
N ARG A 21 2.03 -12.98 6.99
CA ARG A 21 1.94 -13.67 8.28
C ARG A 21 2.41 -12.80 9.44
N LYS A 22 3.30 -11.83 9.15
CA LYS A 22 3.93 -11.00 10.18
C LYS A 22 3.47 -9.55 10.11
N MET A 23 2.22 -9.33 9.78
CA MET A 23 1.68 -7.97 9.73
C MET A 23 1.78 -7.31 11.09
N THR A 24 2.11 -6.01 11.08
CA THR A 24 2.14 -5.22 12.31
C THR A 24 0.72 -5.03 12.85
N PRO A 25 0.58 -4.65 14.14
CA PRO A 25 -0.74 -4.37 14.68
C PRO A 25 -1.51 -3.31 13.89
N GLN A 26 -0.82 -2.26 13.41
CA GLN A 26 -1.45 -1.21 12.63
C GLN A 26 -1.91 -1.74 11.27
N GLU A 27 -1.11 -2.55 10.62
CA GLU A 27 -1.49 -3.19 9.36
C GLU A 27 -2.70 -4.09 9.54
N LYS A 28 -2.70 -4.88 10.63
CA LYS A 28 -3.84 -5.76 10.93
C LYS A 28 -5.11 -4.95 11.17
N LYS A 29 -5.00 -3.87 11.90
CA LYS A 29 -6.16 -3.04 12.21
C LYS A 29 -6.77 -2.47 10.93
N LEU A 30 -5.94 -1.88 10.08
CA LEU A 30 -6.43 -1.29 8.84
C LEU A 30 -7.04 -2.36 7.93
N TRP A 31 -6.41 -3.52 7.85
CA TRP A 31 -6.89 -4.59 7.01
C TRP A 31 -8.21 -5.18 7.51
N TYR A 32 -8.24 -5.63 8.77
CA TYR A 32 -9.40 -6.36 9.28
C TYR A 32 -10.58 -5.45 9.59
N ASP A 33 -10.32 -4.23 10.04
CA ASP A 33 -11.40 -3.33 10.45
C ASP A 33 -11.94 -2.50 9.28
N PHE A 34 -11.19 -2.37 8.19
CA PHE A 34 -11.62 -1.50 7.10
C PHE A 34 -11.41 -2.09 5.71
N LEU A 35 -10.16 -2.34 5.32
CA LEU A 35 -9.86 -2.64 3.91
C LEU A 35 -10.46 -3.97 3.45
N ARG A 36 -10.45 -4.98 4.29
CA ARG A 36 -10.98 -6.29 3.93
C ARG A 36 -12.46 -6.24 3.60
N LYS A 37 -13.18 -5.34 4.25
CA LYS A 37 -14.63 -5.20 4.09
C LYS A 37 -15.02 -4.14 3.08
N TYR A 38 -14.05 -3.41 2.56
CA TYR A 38 -14.33 -2.28 1.67
C TYR A 38 -14.95 -2.78 0.37
N PRO A 39 -15.93 -2.06 -0.21
CA PRO A 39 -16.63 -2.52 -1.42
C PRO A 39 -15.71 -2.71 -2.63
N VAL A 40 -14.65 -1.93 -2.74
CA VAL A 40 -13.68 -2.07 -3.81
C VAL A 40 -12.53 -2.93 -3.29
N LYS A 41 -12.08 -3.88 -4.10
CA LYS A 41 -11.12 -4.89 -3.64
C LYS A 41 -9.75 -4.28 -3.33
N PHE A 42 -9.25 -4.56 -2.12
CA PHE A 42 -7.87 -4.29 -1.73
C PHE A 42 -7.12 -5.59 -1.52
N TYR A 43 -5.82 -5.55 -1.80
CA TYR A 43 -4.90 -6.65 -1.53
C TYR A 43 -3.88 -6.20 -0.52
N LYS A 44 -3.42 -7.12 0.32
CA LYS A 44 -2.39 -6.83 1.33
C LYS A 44 -1.06 -7.42 0.89
N GLN A 45 0.03 -6.73 1.21
CA GLN A 45 1.40 -7.16 0.91
C GLN A 45 1.50 -7.64 -0.53
N ARG A 46 1.24 -6.71 -1.45
CA ARG A 46 1.16 -7.03 -2.87
C ARG A 46 2.48 -6.72 -3.57
N ILE A 47 2.89 -7.60 -4.47
CA ILE A 47 4.11 -7.43 -5.24
C ILE A 47 3.83 -6.52 -6.43
N ILE A 48 4.63 -5.46 -6.56
CA ILE A 48 4.65 -4.58 -7.73
C ILE A 48 6.09 -4.57 -8.20
N GLU A 49 6.37 -5.21 -9.33
CA GLU A 49 7.71 -5.46 -9.81
C GLU A 49 8.50 -6.22 -8.74
N SER A 50 9.58 -5.64 -8.21
CA SER A 50 10.35 -6.25 -7.14
C SER A 50 10.08 -5.61 -5.78
N PHE A 51 9.03 -4.79 -5.68
CA PHE A 51 8.64 -4.15 -4.43
C PHE A 51 7.42 -4.83 -3.86
N ILE A 52 7.28 -4.78 -2.54
CA ILE A 52 6.08 -5.27 -1.87
C ILE A 52 5.46 -4.07 -1.17
N VAL A 53 4.26 -3.70 -1.60
CA VAL A 53 3.53 -2.59 -0.99
C VAL A 53 2.58 -3.11 0.07
N ASP A 54 2.29 -2.29 1.07
CA ASP A 54 1.46 -2.75 2.19
C ASP A 54 0.05 -3.10 1.72
N PHE A 55 -0.61 -2.22 0.98
CA PHE A 55 -1.94 -2.47 0.45
C PHE A 55 -2.09 -1.90 -0.95
N TYR A 56 -2.88 -2.56 -1.77
CA TYR A 56 -3.03 -2.20 -3.17
C TYR A 56 -4.47 -2.37 -3.62
N CYS A 57 -5.00 -1.36 -4.30
CA CYS A 57 -6.31 -1.40 -4.94
C CYS A 57 -6.10 -1.20 -6.44
N ALA A 58 -6.28 -2.26 -7.21
CA ALA A 58 -6.07 -2.21 -8.66
C ALA A 58 -7.10 -1.32 -9.34
N ASP A 59 -8.35 -1.41 -8.93
CA ASP A 59 -9.43 -0.67 -9.57
C ASP A 59 -9.26 0.84 -9.43
N ALA A 60 -8.81 1.30 -8.26
CA ALA A 60 -8.59 2.72 -8.02
C ALA A 60 -7.16 3.16 -8.33
N ARG A 61 -6.29 2.22 -8.70
CA ARG A 61 -4.86 2.50 -8.95
C ARG A 61 -4.23 3.19 -7.74
N LEU A 62 -4.43 2.60 -6.59
CA LEU A 62 -4.07 3.21 -5.32
C LEU A 62 -3.22 2.25 -4.50
N VAL A 63 -2.13 2.77 -3.94
CA VAL A 63 -1.26 2.05 -3.01
C VAL A 63 -1.34 2.75 -1.67
N ILE A 64 -1.41 1.97 -0.58
CA ILE A 64 -1.38 2.51 0.77
C ILE A 64 -0.15 1.94 1.47
N GLU A 65 0.64 2.83 2.07
CA GLU A 65 1.83 2.47 2.81
C GLU A 65 1.74 3.00 4.23
N LEU A 66 2.09 2.17 5.20
CA LEU A 66 2.16 2.58 6.60
C LEU A 66 3.63 2.77 6.96
N ASP A 67 3.97 3.99 7.32
CA ASP A 67 5.36 4.35 7.55
C ASP A 67 5.80 4.10 8.99
N GLY A 68 6.89 3.37 9.13
CA GLY A 68 7.62 3.31 10.38
C GLY A 68 8.71 4.37 10.39
N SER A 69 9.74 4.15 11.20
CA SER A 69 10.82 5.12 11.37
C SER A 69 11.97 4.91 10.39
N GLN A 70 11.97 3.83 9.60
CA GLN A 70 13.13 3.51 8.75
C GLN A 70 13.28 4.41 7.54
N HIS A 71 12.30 5.23 7.23
CA HIS A 71 12.32 6.07 6.03
C HIS A 71 13.27 7.26 6.15
N TYR A 72 13.87 7.46 7.33
CA TYR A 72 14.81 8.56 7.54
C TYR A 72 16.25 8.19 7.22
N THR A 73 16.52 6.93 6.84
CA THR A 73 17.85 6.51 6.43
C THR A 73 18.05 6.77 4.96
N GLU A 74 19.32 6.81 4.52
CA GLU A 74 19.61 6.96 3.09
C GLU A 74 19.08 5.78 2.28
N GLN A 75 19.16 4.57 2.83
CA GLN A 75 18.61 3.39 2.17
C GLN A 75 17.11 3.48 2.05
N GLY A 76 16.44 4.00 3.06
CA GLY A 76 15.00 4.21 3.01
C GLY A 76 14.59 5.23 1.97
N LYS A 77 15.39 6.32 1.85
CA LYS A 77 15.13 7.34 0.84
C LYS A 77 15.30 6.80 -0.57
N ALA A 78 16.37 6.04 -0.80
CA ALA A 78 16.62 5.44 -2.11
C ALA A 78 15.51 4.46 -2.49
N TYR A 79 15.05 3.67 -1.53
CA TYR A 79 13.93 2.76 -1.73
C TYR A 79 12.67 3.52 -2.10
N ASP A 80 12.36 4.59 -1.37
CA ASP A 80 11.15 5.39 -1.62
C ASP A 80 11.20 6.05 -2.99
N GLU A 81 12.36 6.56 -3.41
CA GLU A 81 12.51 7.19 -4.71
C GLU A 81 12.29 6.18 -5.84
N GLU A 82 12.89 5.00 -5.72
CA GLU A 82 12.74 3.97 -6.74
C GLU A 82 11.31 3.46 -6.81
N LEU A 83 10.68 3.25 -5.65
CA LEU A 83 9.29 2.83 -5.60
C LEU A 83 8.38 3.88 -6.23
N SER A 84 8.61 5.16 -5.92
CA SER A 84 7.81 6.24 -6.49
C SER A 84 7.93 6.28 -8.02
N ARG A 85 9.16 6.06 -8.54
CA ARG A 85 9.37 6.03 -9.98
C ARG A 85 8.57 4.91 -10.63
N ILE A 86 8.56 3.73 -10.02
CA ILE A 86 7.83 2.58 -10.55
C ILE A 86 6.33 2.81 -10.46
N LEU A 87 5.85 3.36 -9.35
CA LEU A 87 4.43 3.66 -9.21
C LEU A 87 3.96 4.65 -10.27
N ASN A 88 4.79 5.65 -10.57
CA ASN A 88 4.44 6.60 -11.63
C ASN A 88 4.35 5.93 -13.00
N LEU A 89 5.21 4.96 -13.28
CA LEU A 89 5.16 4.24 -14.55
C LEU A 89 3.83 3.50 -14.74
N TYR A 90 3.21 3.05 -13.65
CA TYR A 90 1.94 2.33 -13.70
C TYR A 90 0.74 3.24 -13.42
N ASP A 91 0.99 4.54 -13.29
CA ASP A 91 -0.07 5.50 -12.97
C ASP A 91 -0.77 5.16 -11.66
N LEU A 92 0.03 4.83 -10.66
CA LEU A 92 -0.48 4.50 -9.33
C LEU A 92 -0.22 5.66 -8.38
N GLU A 93 -1.22 5.98 -7.58
CA GLU A 93 -1.10 6.97 -6.52
C GLU A 93 -0.76 6.28 -5.21
N VAL A 94 0.03 6.92 -4.35
CA VAL A 94 0.36 6.35 -3.06
C VAL A 94 -0.15 7.26 -1.94
N LEU A 95 -0.83 6.67 -0.97
CA LEU A 95 -1.21 7.32 0.28
C LEU A 95 -0.32 6.77 1.37
N ARG A 96 0.29 7.66 2.15
CA ARG A 96 1.16 7.26 3.25
C ARG A 96 0.56 7.74 4.57
N PHE A 97 0.51 6.85 5.53
CA PHE A 97 0.05 7.16 6.88
C PHE A 97 1.10 6.67 7.86
N THR A 98 1.25 7.37 8.97
CA THR A 98 2.14 6.91 10.03
C THR A 98 1.41 5.91 10.92
N ASN A 99 2.18 5.08 11.62
CA ASN A 99 1.58 4.19 12.59
C ASN A 99 0.85 4.97 13.68
N LEU A 100 1.36 6.13 14.03
CA LEU A 100 0.72 6.99 15.01
C LEU A 100 -0.66 7.45 14.54
N GLU A 101 -0.78 7.82 13.28
CA GLU A 101 -2.08 8.20 12.73
C GLU A 101 -3.07 7.04 12.79
N LEU A 102 -2.61 5.82 12.51
CA LEU A 102 -3.46 4.64 12.63
C LEU A 102 -3.93 4.45 14.06
N ASP A 103 -3.04 4.68 15.03
CA ASP A 103 -3.39 4.47 16.43
C ASP A 103 -4.30 5.55 16.98
N GLN A 104 -4.13 6.80 16.56
CA GLN A 104 -4.81 7.93 17.14
C GLN A 104 -5.94 8.51 16.30
N GLN A 105 -5.91 8.31 14.98
CA GLN A 105 -6.85 8.94 14.08
C GLN A 105 -7.37 7.95 13.04
N PHE A 106 -7.72 6.76 13.48
CA PHE A 106 -8.11 5.68 12.58
C PHE A 106 -9.28 6.08 11.67
N ASP A 107 -10.31 6.71 12.25
CA ASP A 107 -11.48 7.09 11.46
C ASP A 107 -11.12 8.10 10.38
N ALA A 108 -10.24 9.03 10.69
CA ALA A 108 -9.78 10.02 9.71
C ALA A 108 -8.99 9.35 8.58
N VAL A 109 -8.15 8.38 8.92
CA VAL A 109 -7.41 7.61 7.91
C VAL A 109 -8.38 6.90 6.98
N CYS A 110 -9.40 6.24 7.52
CA CYS A 110 -10.39 5.54 6.72
C CYS A 110 -11.16 6.50 5.80
N GLU A 111 -11.48 7.69 6.29
CA GLU A 111 -12.17 8.70 5.48
C GLU A 111 -11.31 9.16 4.30
N VAL A 112 -10.01 9.37 4.54
CA VAL A 112 -9.10 9.78 3.47
C VAL A 112 -9.02 8.69 2.40
N ILE A 113 -8.91 7.44 2.82
CA ILE A 113 -8.85 6.31 1.88
C ILE A 113 -10.14 6.24 1.05
N ASP A 114 -11.29 6.30 1.71
CA ASP A 114 -12.57 6.24 1.02
C ASP A 114 -12.73 7.37 0.01
N ARG A 115 -12.35 8.58 0.41
CA ARG A 115 -12.43 9.74 -0.46
C ARG A 115 -11.54 9.59 -1.67
N GLU A 116 -10.32 9.09 -1.46
CA GLU A 116 -9.38 8.93 -2.57
C GLU A 116 -9.85 7.85 -3.54
N VAL A 117 -10.36 6.74 -3.02
CA VAL A 117 -10.89 5.68 -3.90
C VAL A 117 -12.03 6.23 -4.76
N LYS A 118 -12.95 6.96 -4.15
CA LYS A 118 -14.08 7.53 -4.88
C LYS A 118 -13.64 8.53 -5.93
N ALA A 119 -12.64 9.33 -5.61
CA ALA A 119 -12.13 10.32 -6.55
C ALA A 119 -11.46 9.67 -7.76
N ARG A 120 -10.92 8.47 -7.60
CA ARG A 120 -10.21 7.79 -8.68
C ARG A 120 -11.09 6.79 -9.43
N MET A 121 -12.28 6.56 -8.98
CA MET A 121 -13.26 5.70 -9.65
C MET A 121 -14.27 6.57 -10.41
#